data_e301885a2f33e5753940c28eb8e95f98
#
_entry.id   e301885a2f33e5753940c28eb8e95f98
#
_cell.length_a   1.000
_cell.length_b   1.000
_cell.length_c   1.000
_cell.angle_alpha   90.00
_cell.angle_beta   90.00
_cell.angle_gamma   90.00
#
_symmetry.space_group_name_H-M   'P 1'
#
loop_
_entity.id
_entity.type
_entity.pdbx_description
1 polymer ?
#
loop_
_entity_poly.entity_id
_entity_poly.type
_entity_poly.pdbx_seq_one_letter_code
_entity_poly.pdbx_strand_id
1 'polypeptide(L)'
;MSQNVVETEYQSSQEIRGTCHQDFQNVAETFAINFDKYNEIGSSLSVIVDGEITVDIFAGHTTQQKNEEWNENTLSVAFSCTKAAVSLCAHLLIDRGLLNAQEK
;
A
#
# COMPACT_ATOMS: atom_id res chain seq x y z
N MET A 1 -5.54 9.03 -17.73
CA MET A 1 -4.20 9.48 -17.28
C MET A 1 -3.29 8.26 -17.20
N SER A 2 -2.21 8.30 -17.94
CA SER A 2 -1.25 7.19 -17.90
C SER A 2 -0.51 7.20 -16.56
N GLN A 3 -0.43 6.04 -15.94
CA GLN A 3 0.31 5.87 -14.70
C GLN A 3 1.74 5.47 -15.00
N ASN A 4 2.67 5.95 -14.19
CA ASN A 4 4.07 5.63 -14.36
C ASN A 4 4.34 4.15 -14.07
N VAL A 5 5.10 3.52 -14.94
CA VAL A 5 5.61 2.17 -14.72
C VAL A 5 6.88 2.28 -13.88
N VAL A 6 6.95 1.49 -12.82
CA VAL A 6 8.12 1.41 -11.96
C VAL A 6 9.01 0.28 -12.47
N GLU A 7 10.22 0.64 -12.89
CA GLU A 7 11.21 -0.32 -13.39
C GLU A 7 11.80 -1.13 -12.23
N THR A 8 11.90 -2.45 -12.43
CA THR A 8 12.55 -3.37 -11.50
C THR A 8 13.51 -4.28 -12.26
N GLU A 9 14.57 -4.74 -11.61
CA GLU A 9 15.48 -5.71 -12.22
C GLU A 9 14.79 -7.06 -12.41
N TYR A 10 13.89 -7.42 -11.51
CA TYR A 10 13.07 -8.61 -11.62
C TYR A 10 11.94 -8.38 -12.61
N GLN A 11 11.80 -9.26 -13.61
CA GLN A 11 10.71 -9.19 -14.60
C GLN A 11 9.48 -9.93 -14.06
N SER A 12 8.59 -9.16 -13.43
CA SER A 12 7.34 -9.68 -12.88
C SER A 12 6.30 -9.94 -13.98
N SER A 13 5.41 -10.89 -13.73
CA SER A 13 4.22 -11.11 -14.57
C SER A 13 3.25 -9.92 -14.51
N GLN A 14 3.33 -9.10 -13.46
CA GLN A 14 2.49 -7.92 -13.29
C GLN A 14 3.32 -6.64 -13.44
N GLU A 15 2.78 -5.69 -14.18
CA GLU A 15 3.37 -4.37 -14.30
C GLU A 15 3.17 -3.59 -12.99
N ILE A 16 4.26 -3.09 -12.42
CA ILE A 16 4.23 -2.29 -11.20
C ILE A 16 4.07 -0.83 -11.60
N ARG A 17 3.06 -0.17 -11.07
CA ARG A 17 2.73 1.22 -11.39
C ARG A 17 2.80 2.09 -10.15
N GLY A 18 2.98 3.39 -10.35
CA GLY A 18 3.10 4.37 -9.28
C GLY A 18 4.47 5.03 -9.28
N THR A 19 4.99 5.31 -8.11
CA THR A 19 6.30 5.95 -7.91
C THR A 19 7.12 5.22 -6.86
N CYS A 20 8.44 5.21 -7.06
CA CYS A 20 9.37 4.61 -6.10
C CYS A 20 10.69 5.36 -6.16
N HIS A 21 11.11 5.89 -5.02
CA HIS A 21 12.43 6.53 -4.92
C HIS A 21 13.52 5.48 -5.15
N GLN A 22 14.59 5.87 -5.86
CA GLN A 22 15.64 4.94 -6.25
C GLN A 22 16.31 4.22 -5.07
N ASP A 23 16.36 4.82 -3.90
CA ASP A 23 16.93 4.20 -2.70
C ASP A 23 16.04 3.06 -2.16
N PHE A 24 14.81 2.96 -2.64
CA PHE A 24 13.82 1.95 -2.23
C PHE A 24 13.50 0.94 -3.34
N GLN A 25 14.34 0.85 -4.37
CA GLN A 25 14.12 -0.08 -5.50
C GLN A 25 14.01 -1.54 -5.05
N ASN A 26 14.74 -1.93 -4.00
CA ASN A 26 14.64 -3.29 -3.46
C ASN A 26 13.24 -3.59 -2.91
N VAL A 27 12.54 -2.58 -2.40
CA VAL A 27 11.15 -2.72 -1.93
C VAL A 27 10.23 -2.98 -3.11
N ALA A 28 10.36 -2.20 -4.19
CA ALA A 28 9.57 -2.39 -5.40
C ALA A 28 9.83 -3.76 -6.03
N GLU A 29 11.08 -4.22 -6.05
CA GLU A 29 11.43 -5.53 -6.58
C GLU A 29 10.81 -6.66 -5.75
N THR A 30 10.90 -6.59 -4.43
CA THR A 30 10.27 -7.57 -3.54
C THR A 30 8.75 -7.60 -3.73
N PHE A 31 8.14 -6.43 -3.87
CA PHE A 31 6.71 -6.30 -4.17
C PHE A 31 6.36 -7.02 -5.48
N ALA A 32 7.17 -6.83 -6.52
CA ALA A 32 6.98 -7.48 -7.82
C ALA A 32 7.10 -9.02 -7.72
N ILE A 33 8.09 -9.50 -6.99
CA ILE A 33 8.33 -10.94 -6.79
C ILE A 33 7.12 -11.62 -6.14
N ASN A 34 6.40 -10.93 -5.25
CA ASN A 34 5.24 -11.49 -4.55
C ASN A 34 4.15 -11.96 -5.52
N PHE A 35 3.98 -11.28 -6.66
CA PHE A 35 2.97 -11.68 -7.64
C PHE A 35 3.27 -13.03 -8.26
N ASP A 36 4.53 -13.34 -8.50
CA ASP A 36 4.92 -14.60 -9.12
C ASP A 36 5.15 -15.72 -8.11
N LYS A 37 5.73 -15.38 -6.95
CA LYS A 37 6.12 -16.36 -5.95
C LYS A 37 4.99 -16.77 -5.00
N TYR A 38 4.11 -15.84 -4.68
CA TYR A 38 3.07 -16.02 -3.67
C TYR A 38 1.65 -15.86 -4.21
N ASN A 39 1.51 -15.83 -5.53
CA ASN A 39 0.20 -15.75 -6.21
C ASN A 39 -0.63 -14.53 -5.78
N GLU A 40 0.01 -13.40 -5.54
CA GLU A 40 -0.67 -12.14 -5.23
C GLU A 40 -1.61 -11.77 -6.38
N ILE A 41 -2.85 -11.38 -6.06
CA ILE A 41 -3.85 -11.00 -7.07
C ILE A 41 -3.76 -9.51 -7.36
N GLY A 42 -3.79 -8.71 -6.33
CA GLY A 42 -3.67 -7.26 -6.40
C GLY A 42 -3.16 -6.71 -5.08
N SER A 43 -2.42 -5.64 -5.14
CA SER A 43 -1.77 -5.10 -3.95
C SER A 43 -1.37 -3.64 -4.16
N SER A 44 -1.28 -2.90 -3.06
CA SER A 44 -0.70 -1.56 -3.04
C SER A 44 0.18 -1.40 -1.81
N LEU A 45 1.16 -0.53 -1.93
CA LEU A 45 2.10 -0.24 -0.84
C LEU A 45 2.46 1.24 -0.87
N SER A 46 2.40 1.88 0.28
CA SER A 46 2.88 3.25 0.46
C SER A 46 3.84 3.31 1.64
N VAL A 47 4.95 3.98 1.46
CA VAL A 47 5.96 4.22 2.51
C VAL A 47 6.27 5.70 2.57
N ILE A 48 6.21 6.25 3.77
CA ILE A 48 6.52 7.65 4.05
C ILE A 48 7.72 7.68 4.99
N VAL A 49 8.75 8.43 4.61
CA VAL A 49 9.96 8.63 5.42
C VAL A 49 10.19 10.14 5.57
N ASP A 50 10.30 10.58 6.81
CA ASP A 50 10.50 12.00 7.15
C ASP A 50 9.47 12.94 6.48
N GLY A 51 8.22 12.50 6.43
CA GLY A 51 7.11 13.28 5.86
C GLY A 51 7.01 13.23 4.34
N GLU A 52 7.90 12.50 3.66
CA GLU A 52 7.88 12.37 2.21
C GLU A 52 7.47 10.97 1.77
N ILE A 53 6.67 10.89 0.71
CA ILE A 53 6.29 9.61 0.13
C ILE A 53 7.47 9.09 -0.68
N THR A 54 8.08 8.00 -0.22
CA THR A 54 9.21 7.37 -0.90
C THR A 54 8.80 6.21 -1.80
N VAL A 55 7.71 5.52 -1.45
CA VAL A 55 7.14 4.45 -2.25
C VAL A 55 5.63 4.63 -2.29
N ASP A 56 5.06 4.58 -3.47
CA ASP A 56 3.61 4.61 -3.67
C ASP A 56 3.31 3.80 -4.93
N ILE A 57 3.16 2.49 -4.75
CA ILE A 57 3.08 1.53 -5.85
C ILE A 57 1.86 0.63 -5.70
N PHE A 58 1.39 0.13 -6.83
CA PHE A 58 0.28 -0.81 -6.89
C PHE A 58 0.42 -1.67 -8.15
N ALA A 59 -0.22 -2.83 -8.13
CA ALA A 59 -0.19 -3.74 -9.26
C ALA A 59 -1.28 -4.80 -9.15
N GLY A 60 -1.52 -5.50 -10.25
CA GLY A 60 -2.42 -6.64 -10.31
C GLY A 60 -3.87 -6.26 -10.56
N HIS A 61 -4.77 -7.04 -10.00
CA HIS A 61 -6.20 -6.97 -10.28
C HIS A 61 -7.00 -7.03 -8.98
N THR A 62 -8.28 -6.67 -9.05
CA THR A 62 -9.15 -6.65 -7.86
C THR A 62 -9.68 -8.05 -7.52
N THR A 63 -9.72 -8.96 -8.50
CA THR A 63 -10.21 -10.34 -8.32
C THR A 63 -9.36 -11.32 -9.12
N GLN A 64 -9.52 -12.62 -8.82
CA GLN A 64 -8.86 -13.70 -9.56
C GLN A 64 -9.26 -13.76 -11.04
N GLN A 65 -10.44 -13.28 -11.38
CA GLN A 65 -10.93 -13.26 -12.76
C GLN A 65 -10.19 -12.26 -13.64
N LYS A 66 -9.44 -11.35 -13.02
CA LYS A 66 -8.58 -10.36 -13.71
C LYS A 66 -9.33 -9.46 -14.69
N ASN A 67 -10.60 -9.18 -14.41
CA ASN A 67 -11.43 -8.33 -15.26
C ASN A 67 -11.38 -6.84 -14.90
N GLU A 68 -10.76 -6.51 -13.78
CA GLU A 68 -10.57 -5.14 -13.33
C GLU A 68 -9.17 -4.96 -12.73
N GLU A 69 -8.41 -4.03 -13.27
CA GLU A 69 -7.06 -3.74 -12.77
C GLU A 69 -7.10 -3.00 -11.43
N TRP A 70 -6.16 -3.33 -10.56
CA TRP A 70 -5.91 -2.56 -9.36
C TRP A 70 -5.34 -1.19 -9.73
N ASN A 71 -5.89 -0.13 -9.17
CA ASN A 71 -5.42 1.23 -9.43
C ASN A 71 -5.25 2.01 -8.12
N GLU A 72 -4.88 3.26 -8.24
CA GLU A 72 -4.58 4.13 -7.10
C GLU A 72 -5.77 4.38 -6.17
N ASN A 73 -6.99 4.16 -6.65
CA ASN A 73 -8.23 4.37 -5.91
C ASN A 73 -8.88 3.07 -5.44
N THR A 74 -8.27 1.93 -5.69
CA THR A 74 -8.83 0.63 -5.31
C THR A 74 -8.89 0.50 -3.79
N LEU A 75 -10.04 0.09 -3.29
CA LEU A 75 -10.27 -0.16 -1.88
C LEU A 75 -10.28 -1.65 -1.59
N SER A 76 -9.78 -2.01 -0.44
CA SER A 76 -9.75 -3.40 0.02
C SER A 76 -10.14 -3.50 1.49
N VAL A 77 -10.66 -4.65 1.87
CA VAL A 77 -11.00 -4.92 3.26
C VAL A 77 -9.70 -5.16 4.04
N ALA A 78 -9.48 -4.36 5.06
CA ALA A 78 -8.25 -4.40 5.86
C ALA A 78 -8.35 -5.27 7.12
N PHE A 79 -9.52 -5.84 7.39
CA PHE A 79 -9.79 -6.69 8.57
C PHE A 79 -9.25 -6.04 9.85
N SER A 80 -8.43 -6.75 10.64
CA SER A 80 -7.93 -6.30 11.93
C SER A 80 -6.96 -5.11 11.84
N CYS A 81 -6.48 -4.73 10.67
CA CYS A 81 -5.74 -3.48 10.50
C CYS A 81 -6.60 -2.26 10.89
N THR A 82 -7.93 -2.42 10.87
CA THR A 82 -8.89 -1.43 11.37
C THR A 82 -8.64 -1.06 12.83
N LYS A 83 -8.09 -1.97 13.63
CA LYS A 83 -7.75 -1.69 15.04
C LYS A 83 -6.72 -0.56 15.16
N ALA A 84 -5.76 -0.52 14.25
CA ALA A 84 -4.77 0.56 14.20
C ALA A 84 -5.45 1.90 13.87
N ALA A 85 -6.38 1.91 12.93
CA ALA A 85 -7.14 3.10 12.56
C ALA A 85 -8.00 3.61 13.73
N VAL A 86 -8.67 2.70 14.45
CA VAL A 86 -9.45 3.04 15.64
C VAL A 86 -8.55 3.63 16.73
N SER A 87 -7.39 3.02 16.95
CA SER A 87 -6.41 3.53 17.92
C SER A 87 -5.94 4.94 17.55
N LEU A 88 -5.68 5.19 16.28
CA LEU A 88 -5.30 6.52 15.79
C LEU A 88 -6.39 7.55 16.05
N CYS A 89 -7.66 7.22 15.83
CA CYS A 89 -8.79 8.08 16.12
C CYS A 89 -8.87 8.40 17.63
N ALA A 90 -8.66 7.40 18.48
CA ALA A 90 -8.66 7.58 19.94
C ALA A 90 -7.54 8.53 20.37
N HIS A 91 -6.33 8.36 19.83
CA HIS A 91 -5.20 9.26 20.12
C HIS A 91 -5.46 10.69 19.65
N LEU A 92 -6.13 10.86 18.52
CA LEU A 92 -6.52 12.18 18.02
C LEU A 92 -7.49 12.87 19.00
N LEU A 93 -8.45 12.12 19.55
CA LEU A 93 -9.38 12.64 20.56
C LEU A 93 -8.66 12.99 21.87
N ILE A 94 -7.68 12.20 22.29
CA ILE A 94 -6.84 12.48 23.45
C ILE A 94 -6.08 13.79 23.24
N ASP A 95 -5.48 13.96 22.07
CA ASP A 95 -4.72 15.15 21.72
C ASP A 95 -5.60 16.41 21.75
N ARG A 96 -6.87 16.29 21.35
CA ARG A 96 -7.85 17.39 21.36
C ARG A 96 -8.54 17.59 22.72
N GLY A 97 -8.18 16.83 23.72
CA GLY A 97 -8.74 16.94 25.07
C GLY A 97 -10.16 16.39 25.23
N LEU A 98 -10.66 15.63 24.24
CA LEU A 98 -12.02 15.07 24.25
C LEU A 98 -12.09 13.67 24.88
N LEU A 99 -10.95 13.04 25.08
CA LEU A 99 -10.85 11.70 25.65
C LEU A 99 -9.63 11.66 26.58
N ASN A 100 -9.78 11.00 27.75
CA ASN A 100 -8.70 10.82 28.73
C ASN A 100 -8.36 9.32 28.79
N ALA A 101 -7.13 8.95 28.46
CA ALA A 101 -6.66 7.58 28.46
C ALA A 101 -6.64 6.95 29.87
N GLN A 102 -6.66 7.78 30.92
CA GLN A 102 -6.65 7.33 32.33
C GLN A 102 -8.07 7.08 32.90
N GLU A 103 -9.12 7.45 32.17
CA GLU A 103 -10.49 7.19 32.58
C GLU A 103 -10.83 5.71 32.40
N LYS A 104 -11.66 5.18 33.33
CA LYS A 104 -12.13 3.81 33.31
C LYS A 104 -13.51 3.72 32.64
#